data_bca1d5193a62d3c93568683a0be46355
#
_entry.id   bca1d5193a62d3c93568683a0be46355
#
_cell.length_a   1.000
_cell.length_b   1.000
_cell.length_c   1.000
_cell.angle_alpha   90.00
_cell.angle_beta   90.00
_cell.angle_gamma   90.00
#
_symmetry.space_group_name_H-M   'P 1'
#
loop_
_entity.id
_entity.type
_entity.pdbx_description
1 polymer ?
#
loop_
_entity_poly.entity_id
_entity_poly.type
_entity_poly.pdbx_seq_one_letter_code
_entity_poly.pdbx_strand_id
1 'polypeptide(L)'
;MDGEDIQISNYFKDKVNGFYVDVGCYHPIHRNNTYLLYKKKWRGVNIDISKFSIELFNFLRPDDLNYHCAVSNKKEKIKAYFQKELSQLSTINKDVAKTVFQGKIKEKEIEAYTLDEILQIDKYKDSKIDFLNIDVEGADYKVLEGFSFEKFKPELICIEIMDKNIMESKIYKFLKKKNYKLIWSGVLSHLFKST
;
A
#
# COMPACT_ATOMS: atom_id res chain seq x y z
N MET A 1 -6.29 -12.46 2.75
CA MET A 1 -4.84 -12.75 2.55
C MET A 1 -4.73 -14.15 1.99
N ASP A 2 -4.04 -14.29 0.89
CA ASP A 2 -3.88 -15.55 0.16
C ASP A 2 -2.46 -16.12 0.35
N GLY A 3 -1.74 -15.64 1.38
CA GLY A 3 -0.36 -16.00 1.69
C GLY A 3 0.68 -15.11 1.00
N GLU A 4 0.28 -13.93 0.52
CA GLU A 4 1.17 -12.95 -0.08
C GLU A 4 2.31 -12.54 0.85
N ASP A 5 2.05 -12.41 2.15
CA ASP A 5 3.06 -12.12 3.18
C ASP A 5 4.16 -13.20 3.24
N ILE A 6 3.78 -14.47 3.08
CA ILE A 6 4.71 -15.60 3.01
C ILE A 6 5.53 -15.52 1.73
N GLN A 7 4.90 -15.25 0.57
CA GLN A 7 5.60 -15.11 -0.71
C GLN A 7 6.62 -13.96 -0.68
N ILE A 8 6.23 -12.80 -0.13
CA ILE A 8 7.09 -11.64 0.07
C ILE A 8 8.26 -11.99 0.98
N SER A 9 7.98 -12.63 2.14
CA SER A 9 9.02 -13.05 3.08
C SER A 9 10.00 -14.06 2.48
N ASN A 10 9.53 -14.97 1.63
CA ASN A 10 10.37 -15.94 0.91
C ASN A 10 11.20 -15.27 -0.20
N TYR A 11 10.62 -14.30 -0.92
CA TYR A 11 11.36 -13.54 -1.92
C TYR A 11 12.58 -12.84 -1.32
N PHE A 12 12.41 -12.26 -0.12
CA PHE A 12 13.49 -11.57 0.62
C PHE A 12 14.12 -12.42 1.73
N LYS A 13 14.14 -13.75 1.58
CA LYS A 13 14.61 -14.65 2.66
C LYS A 13 16.05 -14.34 3.12
N ASP A 14 16.92 -13.99 2.19
CA ASP A 14 18.37 -13.77 2.40
C ASP A 14 18.69 -12.28 2.66
N LYS A 15 17.70 -11.39 2.63
CA LYS A 15 17.89 -9.96 2.81
C LYS A 15 17.52 -9.50 4.21
N VAL A 16 18.47 -8.88 4.88
CA VAL A 16 18.29 -8.26 6.20
C VAL A 16 18.33 -6.73 6.06
N ASN A 17 17.60 -6.00 6.90
CA ASN A 17 17.61 -4.53 6.94
C ASN A 17 17.16 -3.85 5.63
N GLY A 18 16.11 -4.35 5.00
CA GLY A 18 15.51 -3.70 3.84
C GLY A 18 14.58 -2.54 4.23
N PHE A 19 14.10 -1.82 3.20
CA PHE A 19 13.17 -0.71 3.32
C PHE A 19 11.87 -0.99 2.57
N TYR A 20 10.74 -0.85 3.28
CA TYR A 20 9.42 -1.03 2.69
C TYR A 20 8.56 0.24 2.77
N VAL A 21 7.59 0.31 1.88
CA VAL A 21 6.49 1.29 1.90
C VAL A 21 5.18 0.53 1.85
N ASP A 22 4.30 0.77 2.81
CA ASP A 22 3.02 0.07 3.01
C ASP A 22 1.86 1.07 2.92
N VAL A 23 1.17 1.09 1.78
CA VAL A 23 0.05 2.00 1.49
C VAL A 23 -1.25 1.24 1.66
N GLY A 24 -2.08 1.67 2.63
CA GLY A 24 -3.24 0.92 3.12
C GLY A 24 -2.81 -0.15 4.14
N CYS A 25 -1.98 0.25 5.11
CA CYS A 25 -1.29 -0.68 5.99
C CYS A 25 -2.18 -1.39 7.03
N TYR A 26 -3.41 -0.93 7.24
CA TYR A 26 -4.46 -1.51 8.08
C TYR A 26 -4.06 -1.79 9.54
N HIS A 27 -3.31 -2.84 9.81
CA HIS A 27 -2.97 -3.29 11.17
C HIS A 27 -1.50 -3.74 11.24
N PRO A 28 -0.75 -3.37 12.30
CA PRO A 28 0.70 -3.63 12.35
C PRO A 28 1.10 -5.12 12.45
N ILE A 29 0.18 -6.02 12.79
CA ILE A 29 0.46 -7.44 12.97
C ILE A 29 -0.47 -8.32 12.11
N HIS A 30 -1.79 -8.09 12.20
CA HIS A 30 -2.77 -8.96 11.58
C HIS A 30 -3.03 -8.56 10.13
N ARG A 31 -3.01 -9.55 9.22
CA ARG A 31 -3.27 -9.35 7.79
C ARG A 31 -2.43 -8.20 7.22
N ASN A 32 -1.14 -8.22 7.49
CA ASN A 32 -0.23 -7.18 7.09
C ASN A 32 0.97 -7.75 6.33
N ASN A 33 1.17 -7.28 5.13
CA ASN A 33 2.17 -7.78 4.18
C ASN A 33 3.61 -7.43 4.57
N THR A 34 3.81 -6.46 5.48
CA THR A 34 5.14 -6.00 5.91
C THR A 34 5.55 -6.52 7.29
N TYR A 35 4.64 -7.21 8.03
CA TYR A 35 4.95 -7.65 9.40
C TYR A 35 6.11 -8.64 9.47
N LEU A 36 6.16 -9.62 8.56
CA LEU A 36 7.25 -10.59 8.53
C LEU A 36 8.61 -9.95 8.19
N LEU A 37 8.60 -8.88 7.36
CA LEU A 37 9.79 -8.08 7.07
C LEU A 37 10.20 -7.25 8.28
N TYR A 38 9.26 -6.60 8.97
CA TYR A 38 9.53 -5.86 10.21
C TYR A 38 10.20 -6.74 11.27
N LYS A 39 9.75 -8.00 11.43
CA LYS A 39 10.39 -8.99 12.31
C LYS A 39 11.84 -9.32 11.91
N LYS A 40 12.19 -9.20 10.63
CA LYS A 40 13.56 -9.32 10.09
C LYS A 40 14.37 -8.01 10.19
N LYS A 41 13.94 -7.07 11.04
CA LYS A 41 14.57 -5.76 11.26
C LYS A 41 14.49 -4.79 10.08
N TRP A 42 13.62 -5.04 9.12
CA TRP A 42 13.28 -4.05 8.11
C TRP A 42 12.57 -2.87 8.75
N ARG A 43 12.68 -1.70 8.14
CA ARG A 43 11.97 -0.49 8.54
C ARG A 43 11.33 0.14 7.32
N GLY A 44 10.34 1.00 7.57
CA GLY A 44 9.63 1.58 6.44
C GLY A 44 8.71 2.72 6.77
N VAL A 45 7.83 2.94 5.81
CA VAL A 45 6.75 3.93 5.88
C VAL A 45 5.43 3.19 5.81
N ASN A 46 4.54 3.42 6.78
CA ASN A 46 3.19 2.89 6.81
C ASN A 46 2.19 4.05 6.67
N ILE A 47 1.22 3.90 5.78
CA ILE A 47 0.26 4.96 5.44
C ILE A 47 -1.14 4.37 5.47
N ASP A 48 -2.06 5.03 6.19
CA ASP A 48 -3.46 4.64 6.25
C ASP A 48 -4.40 5.83 6.46
N ILE A 49 -5.63 5.72 5.95
CA ILE A 49 -6.70 6.71 6.16
C ILE A 49 -7.37 6.58 7.53
N SER A 50 -7.14 5.48 8.25
CA SER A 50 -7.61 5.24 9.61
C SER A 50 -6.60 5.80 10.62
N LYS A 51 -7.03 6.80 11.37
CA LYS A 51 -6.24 7.34 12.48
C LYS A 51 -5.92 6.27 13.52
N PHE A 52 -6.90 5.41 13.83
CA PHE A 52 -6.73 4.32 14.79
C PHE A 52 -5.67 3.31 14.33
N SER A 53 -5.66 2.97 13.05
CA SER A 53 -4.62 2.13 12.44
C SER A 53 -3.23 2.73 12.70
N ILE A 54 -3.04 3.99 12.39
CA ILE A 54 -1.74 4.68 12.57
C ILE A 54 -1.33 4.79 14.04
N GLU A 55 -2.28 4.99 14.95
CA GLU A 55 -1.98 4.96 16.39
C GLU A 55 -1.47 3.59 16.85
N LEU A 56 -2.03 2.48 16.32
CA LEU A 56 -1.53 1.13 16.57
C LEU A 56 -0.12 0.93 16.00
N PHE A 57 0.16 1.43 14.81
CA PHE A 57 1.50 1.38 14.22
C PHE A 57 2.50 2.18 15.06
N ASN A 58 2.17 3.39 15.52
CA ASN A 58 3.03 4.20 16.40
C ASN A 58 3.38 3.48 17.70
N PHE A 59 2.44 2.69 18.23
CA PHE A 59 2.67 1.91 19.45
C PHE A 59 3.50 0.64 19.21
N LEU A 60 3.21 -0.12 18.16
CA LEU A 60 3.80 -1.45 17.91
C LEU A 60 5.02 -1.43 16.98
N ARG A 61 5.13 -0.39 16.14
CA ARG A 61 6.26 -0.18 15.21
C ARG A 61 6.79 1.27 15.31
N PRO A 62 7.29 1.68 16.49
CA PRO A 62 7.72 3.07 16.72
C PRO A 62 8.95 3.48 15.90
N ASP A 63 9.71 2.52 15.37
CA ASP A 63 10.88 2.79 14.53
C ASP A 63 10.53 3.08 13.06
N ASP A 64 9.29 2.79 12.64
CA ASP A 64 8.78 3.13 11.32
C ASP A 64 8.27 4.58 11.29
N LEU A 65 8.07 5.13 10.08
CA LEU A 65 7.31 6.35 9.88
C LEU A 65 5.86 6.01 9.56
N ASN A 66 4.92 6.54 10.35
CA ASN A 66 3.52 6.18 10.24
C ASN A 66 2.67 7.41 9.95
N TYR A 67 1.99 7.46 8.80
CA TYR A 67 1.27 8.64 8.31
C TYR A 67 -0.23 8.40 8.22
N HIS A 68 -0.99 9.27 8.90
CA HIS A 68 -2.43 9.33 8.77
C HIS A 68 -2.83 10.27 7.63
N CYS A 69 -2.89 9.74 6.42
CA CYS A 69 -3.34 10.44 5.23
C CYS A 69 -3.80 9.45 4.16
N ALA A 70 -4.42 9.96 3.10
CA ALA A 70 -4.65 9.20 1.89
C ALA A 70 -3.47 9.34 0.92
N VAL A 71 -3.30 8.36 0.03
CA VAL A 71 -2.39 8.45 -1.10
C VAL A 71 -3.20 8.53 -2.40
N SER A 72 -2.85 9.48 -3.26
CA SER A 72 -3.52 9.74 -4.53
C SER A 72 -2.51 10.21 -5.59
N ASN A 73 -2.99 10.53 -6.78
CA ASN A 73 -2.14 11.06 -7.86
C ASN A 73 -1.86 12.57 -7.75
N LYS A 74 -2.41 13.25 -6.76
CA LYS A 74 -2.16 14.68 -6.48
C LYS A 74 -2.51 15.01 -5.02
N LYS A 75 -1.97 16.14 -4.55
CA LYS A 75 -2.33 16.70 -3.25
C LYS A 75 -3.72 17.34 -3.31
N GLU A 76 -4.64 16.87 -2.48
CA GLU A 76 -6.01 17.39 -2.38
C GLU A 76 -6.69 16.97 -1.07
N LYS A 77 -7.82 17.61 -0.73
CA LYS A 77 -8.73 17.10 0.30
C LYS A 77 -9.76 16.19 -0.34
N ILE A 78 -9.90 14.99 0.18
CA ILE A 78 -10.81 13.97 -0.33
C ILE A 78 -11.67 13.39 0.79
N LYS A 79 -12.76 12.72 0.42
CA LYS A 79 -13.59 11.99 1.36
C LYS A 79 -13.11 10.54 1.49
N ALA A 80 -12.87 10.11 2.72
CA ALA A 80 -12.72 8.71 3.09
C ALA A 80 -14.07 8.15 3.55
N TYR A 81 -14.37 6.92 3.15
CA TYR A 81 -15.59 6.18 3.46
C TYR A 81 -15.26 4.97 4.32
N PHE A 82 -16.00 4.78 5.42
CA PHE A 82 -15.77 3.70 6.37
C PHE A 82 -17.03 3.39 7.19
N GLN A 83 -17.05 2.25 7.86
CA GLN A 83 -18.10 1.90 8.83
C GLN A 83 -17.55 1.85 10.26
N LYS A 84 -16.33 1.31 10.45
CA LYS A 84 -15.63 1.18 11.72
C LYS A 84 -14.30 1.92 11.66
N GLU A 85 -13.80 2.38 12.80
CA GLU A 85 -12.50 3.09 12.89
C GLU A 85 -11.32 2.22 12.40
N LEU A 86 -11.36 0.93 12.69
CA LEU A 86 -10.45 -0.06 12.12
C LEU A 86 -11.23 -0.96 11.15
N SER A 87 -10.98 -0.81 9.86
CA SER A 87 -11.61 -1.60 8.80
C SER A 87 -10.66 -1.77 7.63
N GLN A 88 -10.54 -2.99 7.13
CA GLN A 88 -9.80 -3.27 5.89
C GLN A 88 -10.47 -2.64 4.66
N LEU A 89 -11.80 -2.49 4.69
CA LEU A 89 -12.59 -2.00 3.57
C LEU A 89 -12.69 -0.47 3.49
N SER A 90 -11.95 0.28 4.33
CA SER A 90 -11.95 1.74 4.27
C SER A 90 -11.35 2.21 2.95
N THR A 91 -12.06 3.10 2.22
CA THR A 91 -11.68 3.50 0.88
C THR A 91 -11.93 4.99 0.63
N ILE A 92 -11.24 5.58 -0.33
CA ILE A 92 -11.54 6.90 -0.89
C ILE A 92 -12.43 6.82 -2.13
N ASN A 93 -12.75 5.61 -2.61
CA ASN A 93 -13.60 5.38 -3.76
C ASN A 93 -15.06 5.19 -3.32
N LYS A 94 -15.91 6.17 -3.64
CA LYS A 94 -17.33 6.17 -3.26
C LYS A 94 -18.12 4.99 -3.83
N ASP A 95 -17.79 4.55 -5.02
CA ASP A 95 -18.55 3.46 -5.67
C ASP A 95 -18.14 2.10 -5.10
N VAL A 96 -16.86 1.91 -4.77
CA VAL A 96 -16.40 0.76 -3.98
C VAL A 96 -17.08 0.76 -2.63
N ALA A 97 -17.12 1.89 -1.90
CA ALA A 97 -17.78 1.99 -0.61
C ALA A 97 -19.25 1.56 -0.66
N LYS A 98 -20.01 1.95 -1.70
CA LYS A 98 -21.41 1.55 -1.88
C LYS A 98 -21.56 0.04 -2.15
N THR A 99 -20.56 -0.58 -2.76
CA THR A 99 -20.59 -2.01 -3.12
C THR A 99 -20.24 -2.89 -1.92
N VAL A 100 -19.22 -2.49 -1.13
CA VAL A 100 -18.67 -3.34 -0.05
C VAL A 100 -19.37 -3.10 1.29
N PHE A 101 -19.91 -1.90 1.55
CA PHE A 101 -20.55 -1.60 2.82
C PHE A 101 -22.05 -1.89 2.79
N GLN A 102 -22.52 -2.62 3.80
CA GLN A 102 -23.95 -2.82 4.05
C GLN A 102 -24.39 -1.90 5.20
N GLY A 103 -25.42 -1.06 4.96
CA GLY A 103 -25.97 -0.11 5.94
C GLY A 103 -25.28 1.25 5.92
N LYS A 104 -25.20 1.91 7.10
CA LYS A 104 -24.75 3.31 7.19
C LYS A 104 -23.25 3.45 6.91
N ILE A 105 -22.92 4.19 5.88
CA ILE A 105 -21.54 4.59 5.55
C ILE A 105 -21.24 5.91 6.27
N LYS A 106 -20.11 5.96 6.97
CA LYS A 106 -19.54 7.19 7.52
C LYS A 106 -18.60 7.79 6.50
N GLU A 107 -18.51 9.12 6.45
CA GLU A 107 -17.54 9.84 5.63
C GLU A 107 -16.78 10.87 6.46
N LYS A 108 -15.51 11.09 6.12
CA LYS A 108 -14.65 12.08 6.74
C LYS A 108 -13.73 12.68 5.68
N GLU A 109 -13.49 13.99 5.74
CA GLU A 109 -12.44 14.61 4.95
C GLU A 109 -11.05 14.21 5.47
N ILE A 110 -10.14 13.93 4.55
CA ILE A 110 -8.75 13.60 4.82
C ILE A 110 -7.85 14.27 3.77
N GLU A 111 -6.65 14.67 4.20
CA GLU A 111 -5.62 15.14 3.27
C GLU A 111 -5.08 13.95 2.47
N ALA A 112 -4.97 14.13 1.17
CA ALA A 112 -4.33 13.20 0.25
C ALA A 112 -3.05 13.83 -0.29
N TYR A 113 -2.02 13.00 -0.43
CA TYR A 113 -0.71 13.37 -0.99
C TYR A 113 -0.33 12.37 -2.08
N THR A 114 0.60 12.74 -2.94
CA THR A 114 1.27 11.77 -3.78
C THR A 114 2.25 10.95 -2.92
N LEU A 115 2.54 9.73 -3.35
CA LEU A 115 3.54 8.93 -2.65
C LEU A 115 4.92 9.60 -2.68
N ASP A 116 5.23 10.28 -3.77
CA ASP A 116 6.46 11.07 -3.92
C ASP A 116 6.59 12.16 -2.85
N GLU A 117 5.51 12.91 -2.57
CA GLU A 117 5.53 13.96 -1.54
C GLU A 117 5.80 13.37 -0.15
N ILE A 118 5.21 12.21 0.15
CA ILE A 118 5.40 11.52 1.44
C ILE A 118 6.85 11.01 1.57
N LEU A 119 7.44 10.49 0.50
CA LEU A 119 8.77 9.90 0.50
C LEU A 119 9.91 10.93 0.40
N GLN A 120 9.62 12.22 0.16
CA GLN A 120 10.63 13.29 0.16
C GLN A 120 11.14 13.67 1.56
N ILE A 121 10.69 12.99 2.60
CA ILE A 121 11.08 13.25 3.99
C ILE A 121 12.53 12.82 4.22
N ASP A 122 13.29 13.66 4.90
CA ASP A 122 14.75 13.57 5.04
C ASP A 122 15.32 12.19 5.45
N LYS A 123 14.59 11.45 6.25
CA LYS A 123 15.07 10.14 6.75
C LYS A 123 15.20 9.08 5.65
N TYR A 124 14.36 9.13 4.58
CA TYR A 124 14.28 8.06 3.58
C TYR A 124 14.30 8.55 2.12
N LYS A 125 14.50 9.85 1.89
CA LYS A 125 14.47 10.45 0.54
C LYS A 125 15.42 9.83 -0.48
N ASP A 126 16.53 9.28 0.02
CA ASP A 126 17.56 8.64 -0.80
C ASP A 126 17.59 7.11 -0.63
N SER A 127 16.60 6.55 0.11
CA SER A 127 16.53 5.12 0.35
C SER A 127 15.97 4.39 -0.88
N LYS A 128 16.66 3.31 -1.27
CA LYS A 128 16.10 2.38 -2.26
C LYS A 128 14.90 1.68 -1.63
N ILE A 129 13.76 1.72 -2.28
CA ILE A 129 12.59 0.93 -1.86
C ILE A 129 12.81 -0.51 -2.31
N ASP A 130 12.87 -1.43 -1.35
CA ASP A 130 12.95 -2.86 -1.65
C ASP A 130 11.57 -3.44 -1.90
N PHE A 131 10.59 -3.05 -1.10
CA PHE A 131 9.22 -3.54 -1.19
C PHE A 131 8.20 -2.40 -1.11
N LEU A 132 7.28 -2.35 -2.06
CA LEU A 132 6.12 -1.46 -2.08
C LEU A 132 4.83 -2.30 -2.02
N ASN A 133 4.04 -2.11 -0.97
CA ASN A 133 2.69 -2.65 -0.86
C ASN A 133 1.66 -1.55 -1.16
N ILE A 134 0.67 -1.85 -1.99
CA ILE A 134 -0.46 -0.96 -2.29
C ILE A 134 -1.74 -1.78 -2.18
N ASP A 135 -2.58 -1.41 -1.21
CA ASP A 135 -3.87 -2.04 -0.95
C ASP A 135 -4.82 -0.96 -0.37
N VAL A 136 -5.44 -0.19 -1.26
CA VAL A 136 -6.25 0.99 -0.91
C VAL A 136 -7.69 0.90 -1.40
N GLU A 137 -8.16 -0.35 -1.58
CA GLU A 137 -9.56 -0.66 -1.84
C GLU A 137 -10.13 0.11 -3.04
N GLY A 138 -9.51 -0.10 -4.22
CA GLY A 138 -9.96 0.44 -5.51
C GLY A 138 -9.45 1.83 -5.86
N ALA A 139 -8.48 2.37 -5.14
CA ALA A 139 -7.75 3.58 -5.51
C ALA A 139 -6.30 3.30 -5.93
N ASP A 140 -5.91 2.05 -6.04
CA ASP A 140 -4.55 1.53 -6.26
C ASP A 140 -3.88 2.11 -7.51
N TYR A 141 -4.64 2.23 -8.59
CA TYR A 141 -4.14 2.83 -9.82
C TYR A 141 -3.75 4.32 -9.65
N LYS A 142 -4.50 5.09 -8.83
CA LYS A 142 -4.16 6.48 -8.53
C LYS A 142 -2.87 6.62 -7.74
N VAL A 143 -2.59 5.67 -6.83
CA VAL A 143 -1.31 5.62 -6.12
C VAL A 143 -0.16 5.47 -7.10
N LEU A 144 -0.27 4.55 -8.07
CA LEU A 144 0.74 4.36 -9.12
C LEU A 144 0.93 5.59 -10.02
N GLU A 145 -0.16 6.31 -10.35
CA GLU A 145 -0.09 7.54 -11.15
C GLU A 145 0.67 8.67 -10.44
N GLY A 146 0.60 8.73 -9.10
CA GLY A 146 1.28 9.72 -8.27
C GLY A 146 2.70 9.30 -7.81
N PHE A 147 3.28 8.25 -8.42
CA PHE A 147 4.56 7.69 -7.99
C PHE A 147 5.62 7.70 -9.10
N SER A 148 6.78 8.26 -8.80
CA SER A 148 7.91 8.36 -9.76
C SER A 148 8.75 7.08 -9.78
N PHE A 149 8.44 6.18 -10.68
CA PHE A 149 9.19 4.94 -10.89
C PHE A 149 10.65 5.16 -11.31
N GLU A 150 10.94 6.28 -11.96
CA GLU A 150 12.29 6.69 -12.36
C GLU A 150 13.15 7.04 -11.15
N LYS A 151 12.53 7.59 -10.09
CA LYS A 151 13.21 7.99 -8.86
C LYS A 151 13.32 6.85 -7.86
N PHE A 152 12.24 6.09 -7.68
CA PHE A 152 12.10 5.14 -6.57
C PHE A 152 11.97 3.69 -7.03
N LYS A 153 12.38 3.25 -8.10
CA LYS A 153 12.21 1.90 -8.69
C LYS A 153 12.18 0.76 -7.62
N PRO A 154 11.01 0.41 -7.00
CA PRO A 154 10.91 -0.68 -6.03
C PRO A 154 11.36 -2.00 -6.63
N GLU A 155 12.02 -2.85 -5.84
CA GLU A 155 12.46 -4.16 -6.32
C GLU A 155 11.26 -5.11 -6.50
N LEU A 156 10.33 -5.09 -5.54
CA LEU A 156 9.10 -5.87 -5.54
C LEU A 156 7.90 -4.98 -5.20
N ILE A 157 6.82 -5.16 -5.91
CA ILE A 157 5.52 -4.50 -5.65
C ILE A 157 4.48 -5.58 -5.38
N CYS A 158 3.72 -5.43 -4.28
CA CYS A 158 2.46 -6.12 -4.06
C CYS A 158 1.33 -5.11 -4.30
N ILE A 159 0.35 -5.45 -5.11
CA ILE A 159 -0.76 -4.55 -5.42
C ILE A 159 -2.06 -5.31 -5.63
N GLU A 160 -3.17 -4.71 -5.17
CA GLU A 160 -4.50 -5.22 -5.41
C GLU A 160 -4.97 -4.93 -6.84
N ILE A 161 -5.54 -5.94 -7.50
CA ILE A 161 -6.20 -5.83 -8.82
C ILE A 161 -7.55 -6.52 -8.73
N MET A 162 -8.62 -5.74 -8.76
CA MET A 162 -10.00 -6.23 -8.69
C MET A 162 -10.56 -6.70 -10.05
N ASP A 163 -9.82 -6.47 -11.15
CA ASP A 163 -10.24 -6.87 -12.49
C ASP A 163 -10.22 -8.40 -12.63
N LYS A 164 -11.29 -8.97 -13.23
CA LYS A 164 -11.39 -10.42 -13.50
C LYS A 164 -10.25 -10.92 -14.41
N ASN A 165 -9.86 -10.11 -15.38
CA ASN A 165 -8.71 -10.40 -16.25
C ASN A 165 -7.56 -9.47 -15.90
N ILE A 166 -6.64 -9.98 -15.08
CA ILE A 166 -5.47 -9.23 -14.57
C ILE A 166 -4.68 -8.60 -15.72
N MET A 167 -4.43 -9.34 -16.80
CA MET A 167 -3.59 -8.87 -17.92
C MET A 167 -4.22 -7.71 -18.69
N GLU A 168 -5.53 -7.54 -18.61
CA GLU A 168 -6.26 -6.43 -19.23
C GLU A 168 -6.41 -5.23 -18.31
N SER A 169 -6.14 -5.38 -17.02
CA SER A 169 -6.24 -4.30 -16.05
C SER A 169 -5.32 -3.13 -16.39
N LYS A 170 -5.74 -1.93 -16.00
CA LYS A 170 -4.91 -0.72 -16.13
C LYS A 170 -3.61 -0.84 -15.34
N ILE A 171 -3.68 -1.44 -14.14
CA ILE A 171 -2.54 -1.65 -13.24
C ILE A 171 -1.49 -2.54 -13.91
N TYR A 172 -1.89 -3.71 -14.43
CA TYR A 172 -0.97 -4.62 -15.10
C TYR A 172 -0.28 -3.95 -16.30
N LYS A 173 -1.08 -3.31 -17.19
CA LYS A 173 -0.55 -2.61 -18.37
C LYS A 173 0.41 -1.49 -17.99
N PHE A 174 0.11 -0.75 -16.93
CA PHE A 174 0.96 0.32 -16.40
C PHE A 174 2.29 -0.25 -15.87
N LEU A 175 2.26 -1.24 -14.99
CA LEU A 175 3.46 -1.84 -14.41
C LEU A 175 4.33 -2.52 -15.48
N LYS A 176 3.73 -3.18 -16.46
CA LYS A 176 4.46 -3.73 -17.61
C LYS A 176 5.22 -2.66 -18.40
N LYS A 177 4.62 -1.48 -18.62
CA LYS A 177 5.29 -0.32 -19.27
C LYS A 177 6.44 0.24 -18.42
N LYS A 178 6.38 0.08 -17.10
CA LYS A 178 7.44 0.48 -16.16
C LYS A 178 8.49 -0.61 -15.92
N ASN A 179 8.54 -1.65 -16.77
CA ASN A 179 9.47 -2.78 -16.69
C ASN A 179 9.31 -3.60 -15.40
N TYR A 180 8.06 -3.95 -15.07
CA TYR A 180 7.74 -4.92 -14.03
C TYR A 180 7.11 -6.17 -14.63
N LYS A 181 7.51 -7.33 -14.10
CA LYS A 181 6.98 -8.64 -14.48
C LYS A 181 6.15 -9.21 -13.34
N LEU A 182 4.95 -9.69 -13.64
CA LEU A 182 4.13 -10.47 -12.71
C LEU A 182 4.85 -11.78 -12.38
N ILE A 183 5.06 -12.06 -11.10
CA ILE A 183 5.77 -13.29 -10.64
C ILE A 183 4.89 -14.18 -9.76
N TRP A 184 3.80 -13.64 -9.19
CA TRP A 184 2.85 -14.40 -8.39
C TRP A 184 1.48 -13.72 -8.39
N SER A 185 0.41 -14.53 -8.29
CA SER A 185 -0.98 -14.06 -8.21
C SER A 185 -1.72 -14.80 -7.12
N GLY A 186 -2.31 -14.07 -6.19
CA GLY A 186 -3.38 -14.52 -5.30
C GLY A 186 -4.76 -14.27 -5.92
N VAL A 187 -5.79 -14.17 -5.10
CA VAL A 187 -7.16 -13.85 -5.55
C VAL A 187 -7.26 -12.38 -5.98
N LEU A 188 -6.80 -11.45 -5.15
CA LEU A 188 -6.82 -10.01 -5.43
C LEU A 188 -5.42 -9.41 -5.42
N SER A 189 -4.51 -9.90 -4.59
CA SER A 189 -3.14 -9.38 -4.47
C SER A 189 -2.19 -10.05 -5.46
N HIS A 190 -1.32 -9.26 -6.09
CA HIS A 190 -0.40 -9.72 -7.13
C HIS A 190 1.00 -9.16 -6.91
N LEU A 191 2.03 -10.00 -7.12
CA LEU A 191 3.43 -9.60 -6.95
C LEU A 191 4.09 -9.33 -8.30
N PHE A 192 4.67 -8.14 -8.41
CA PHE A 192 5.41 -7.67 -9.58
C PHE A 192 6.87 -7.38 -9.21
N LYS A 193 7.81 -7.96 -9.98
CA LYS A 193 9.25 -7.77 -9.82
C LYS A 193 9.78 -6.81 -10.88
N SER A 194 10.68 -5.90 -10.50
CA SER A 194 11.43 -5.06 -11.45
C SER A 194 12.36 -5.90 -12.33
N THR A 195 12.44 -5.58 -13.61
CA THR A 195 13.32 -6.21 -14.60
C THR A 195 14.42 -5.28 -15.07
#